data_0c762aaefd976012dd1d5380d9dddbce
#
_entry.id   0c762aaefd976012dd1d5380d9dddbce
#
_cell.length_a   1.000
_cell.length_b   1.000
_cell.length_c   1.000
_cell.angle_alpha   90.00
_cell.angle_beta   90.00
_cell.angle_gamma   90.00
#
_symmetry.space_group_name_H-M   'P 1'
#
loop_
_entity.id
_entity.type
_entity.pdbx_description
1 polymer ?
#
loop_
_entity_poly.entity_id
_entity_poly.type
_entity_poly.pdbx_seq_one_letter_code
_entity_poly.pdbx_strand_id
1 'polypeptide(L)'
;MTMPMALILSSHVAGSRVGGSAQALALAQFKIDPMVVPTVLFGRHPGWGAPGGAHVPIEAFEGMLDGIEANNLFGLTDLVVTGYFASVEQVRAAGRAIDAVRAAPRDAGLRKPYIVVDPVMGDAGKGLYVAPEVAQAIQDVLVSRADLLTPNAWELQRLSGADARDPMAAVRAARLMGRPVLVSSVQRGAEIGVVFADRREAWLAAHQKAENVPSGTGDLLTVLFAAAMLEGQTPSFGLARAVGGLVETVAAAGMWQSPELPIVGVGAKIKNASPTVRIERLA
;
A
#
# COMPACT_ATOMS: atom_id res chain seq x y z
N MET A 1 5.77 -14.09 -22.48
CA MET A 1 5.66 -13.03 -21.47
C MET A 1 5.66 -13.69 -20.13
N THR A 2 6.61 -13.40 -19.27
CA THR A 2 6.61 -13.85 -17.88
C THR A 2 5.52 -13.08 -17.11
N MET A 3 4.82 -13.74 -16.20
CA MET A 3 3.88 -13.06 -15.29
C MET A 3 4.64 -12.12 -14.37
N PRO A 4 4.15 -10.89 -14.13
CA PRO A 4 4.77 -9.99 -13.17
C PRO A 4 4.79 -10.59 -11.77
N MET A 5 5.88 -10.34 -11.02
CA MET A 5 6.05 -10.82 -9.65
C MET A 5 6.12 -9.64 -8.68
N ALA A 6 5.51 -9.81 -7.51
CA ALA A 6 5.54 -8.82 -6.44
C ALA A 6 6.14 -9.40 -5.16
N LEU A 7 7.10 -8.68 -4.56
CA LEU A 7 7.58 -8.93 -3.20
C LEU A 7 6.82 -8.03 -2.23
N ILE A 8 6.11 -8.63 -1.30
CA ILE A 8 5.29 -7.96 -0.29
C ILE A 8 5.95 -8.13 1.09
N LEU A 9 6.36 -7.04 1.70
CA LEU A 9 6.96 -6.98 3.04
C LEU A 9 5.94 -6.33 3.98
N SER A 10 5.06 -7.12 4.60
CA SER A 10 3.94 -6.60 5.39
C SER A 10 3.40 -7.65 6.37
N SER A 11 2.42 -7.27 7.19
CA SER A 11 1.76 -8.17 8.13
C SER A 11 1.03 -9.33 7.43
N HIS A 12 1.00 -10.50 8.06
CA HIS A 12 0.08 -11.59 7.72
C HIS A 12 -0.91 -11.81 8.85
N VAL A 13 -2.20 -11.60 8.57
CA VAL A 13 -3.28 -11.80 9.54
C VAL A 13 -4.25 -12.82 8.96
N ALA A 14 -4.25 -14.03 9.54
CA ALA A 14 -4.96 -15.18 8.98
C ALA A 14 -6.47 -14.96 8.82
N GLY A 15 -7.11 -14.37 9.82
CA GLY A 15 -8.56 -14.12 9.84
C GLY A 15 -8.98 -12.73 9.31
N SER A 16 -8.05 -11.92 8.79
CA SER A 16 -8.37 -10.55 8.35
C SER A 16 -7.80 -10.25 6.96
N ARG A 17 -8.42 -9.29 6.28
CA ARG A 17 -7.99 -8.79 4.96
C ARG A 17 -7.27 -7.46 5.11
N VAL A 18 -6.10 -7.52 5.79
CA VAL A 18 -5.19 -6.40 6.04
C VAL A 18 -3.76 -6.80 5.65
N GLY A 19 -2.89 -5.84 5.41
CA GLY A 19 -1.48 -6.05 5.10
C GLY A 19 -1.27 -6.99 3.91
N GLY A 20 -0.24 -7.83 3.98
CA GLY A 20 0.09 -8.80 2.94
C GLY A 20 -1.03 -9.78 2.60
N SER A 21 -1.93 -10.09 3.57
CA SER A 21 -3.10 -10.94 3.31
C SER A 21 -4.09 -10.31 2.33
N ALA A 22 -4.32 -8.99 2.43
CA ALA A 22 -5.18 -8.26 1.48
C ALA A 22 -4.45 -8.01 0.16
N GLN A 23 -3.20 -7.57 0.23
CA GLN A 23 -2.38 -7.20 -0.91
C GLN A 23 -2.17 -8.36 -1.88
N ALA A 24 -1.83 -9.55 -1.38
CA ALA A 24 -1.63 -10.74 -2.20
C ALA A 24 -2.90 -11.15 -2.95
N LEU A 25 -4.05 -11.19 -2.26
CA LEU A 25 -5.33 -11.53 -2.89
C LEU A 25 -5.73 -10.53 -3.98
N ALA A 26 -5.49 -9.24 -3.76
CA ALA A 26 -5.79 -8.20 -4.73
C ALA A 26 -4.85 -8.29 -5.95
N LEU A 27 -3.53 -8.42 -5.75
CA LEU A 27 -2.55 -8.54 -6.85
C LEU A 27 -2.80 -9.78 -7.72
N ALA A 28 -3.20 -10.91 -7.11
CA ALA A 28 -3.56 -12.11 -7.86
C ALA A 28 -4.70 -11.87 -8.87
N GLN A 29 -5.66 -10.96 -8.57
CA GLN A 29 -6.71 -10.57 -9.53
C GLN A 29 -6.12 -9.87 -10.76
N PHE A 30 -4.97 -9.22 -10.65
CA PHE A 30 -4.24 -8.57 -11.75
C PHE A 30 -3.23 -9.50 -12.43
N LYS A 31 -3.21 -10.79 -12.08
CA LYS A 31 -2.23 -11.76 -12.57
C LYS A 31 -0.79 -11.35 -12.23
N ILE A 32 -0.60 -10.73 -11.08
CA ILE A 32 0.70 -10.43 -10.47
C ILE A 32 0.92 -11.48 -9.40
N ASP A 33 2.00 -12.25 -9.51
CA ASP A 33 2.30 -13.36 -8.60
C ASP A 33 2.93 -12.85 -7.30
N PRO A 34 2.28 -13.00 -6.12
CA PRO A 34 2.74 -12.40 -4.90
C PRO A 34 3.66 -13.32 -4.08
N MET A 35 4.83 -12.85 -3.72
CA MET A 35 5.71 -13.42 -2.69
C MET A 35 5.52 -12.61 -1.41
N VAL A 36 4.99 -13.22 -0.35
CA VAL A 36 4.73 -12.52 0.92
C VAL A 36 5.76 -12.90 1.96
N VAL A 37 6.53 -11.93 2.44
CA VAL A 37 7.43 -12.06 3.59
C VAL A 37 6.76 -11.37 4.78
N PRO A 38 6.19 -12.13 5.72
CA PRO A 38 5.42 -11.58 6.82
C PRO A 38 6.31 -10.94 7.89
N THR A 39 5.88 -9.77 8.37
CA THR A 39 6.49 -9.08 9.53
C THR A 39 5.90 -9.55 10.86
N VAL A 40 4.65 -9.97 10.82
CA VAL A 40 3.91 -10.60 11.91
C VAL A 40 3.06 -11.74 11.38
N LEU A 41 2.81 -12.73 12.23
CA LEU A 41 1.87 -13.83 12.00
C LEU A 41 0.79 -13.75 13.08
N PHE A 42 -0.35 -13.14 12.76
CA PHE A 42 -1.47 -12.98 13.69
C PHE A 42 -2.70 -13.77 13.25
N GLY A 43 -3.51 -14.19 14.23
CA GLY A 43 -4.79 -14.84 13.97
C GLY A 43 -5.87 -13.86 13.56
N ARG A 44 -5.95 -12.69 14.22
CA ARG A 44 -6.92 -11.62 13.93
C ARG A 44 -6.29 -10.23 14.02
N HIS A 45 -7.01 -9.24 13.46
CA HIS A 45 -6.59 -7.84 13.54
C HIS A 45 -6.55 -7.36 15.00
N PRO A 46 -5.46 -6.68 15.46
CA PRO A 46 -5.32 -6.22 16.85
C PRO A 46 -6.45 -5.30 17.32
N GLY A 47 -7.07 -4.55 16.42
CA GLY A 47 -8.24 -3.70 16.72
C GLY A 47 -9.48 -4.46 17.22
N TRP A 48 -9.51 -5.79 17.09
CA TRP A 48 -10.61 -6.65 17.54
C TRP A 48 -10.26 -7.41 18.82
N GLY A 49 -9.15 -7.06 19.46
CA GLY A 49 -8.65 -7.66 20.70
C GLY A 49 -7.32 -8.39 20.51
N ALA A 50 -6.90 -9.19 21.49
CA ALA A 50 -5.61 -9.87 21.46
C ALA A 50 -5.44 -10.66 20.16
N PRO A 51 -4.39 -10.38 19.34
CA PRO A 51 -4.31 -10.90 17.98
C PRO A 51 -4.06 -12.40 17.89
N GLY A 52 -3.41 -12.99 18.93
CA GLY A 52 -2.83 -14.33 18.86
C GLY A 52 -1.67 -14.39 17.86
N GLY A 53 -0.79 -15.36 17.99
CA GLY A 53 0.41 -15.45 17.16
C GLY A 53 1.58 -14.59 17.68
N ALA A 54 2.49 -14.17 16.78
CA ALA A 54 3.72 -13.48 17.18
C ALA A 54 4.24 -12.52 16.08
N HIS A 55 5.15 -11.63 16.48
CA HIS A 55 6.05 -10.95 15.55
C HIS A 55 7.02 -11.97 14.95
N VAL A 56 7.35 -11.81 13.67
CA VAL A 56 8.36 -12.66 13.03
C VAL A 56 9.73 -12.21 13.52
N PRO A 57 10.55 -13.10 14.12
CA PRO A 57 11.91 -12.78 14.52
C PRO A 57 12.75 -12.32 13.33
N ILE A 58 13.74 -11.44 13.59
CA ILE A 58 14.54 -10.87 12.50
C ILE A 58 15.31 -11.93 11.72
N GLU A 59 15.81 -12.96 12.39
CA GLU A 59 16.54 -14.06 11.74
C GLU A 59 15.64 -14.84 10.76
N ALA A 60 14.36 -15.03 11.13
CA ALA A 60 13.40 -15.69 10.26
C ALA A 60 13.00 -14.76 9.09
N PHE A 61 12.85 -13.45 9.35
CA PHE A 61 12.51 -12.47 8.32
C PHE A 61 13.64 -12.37 7.27
N GLU A 62 14.90 -12.23 7.70
CA GLU A 62 16.07 -12.21 6.82
C GLU A 62 16.24 -13.56 6.11
N GLY A 63 16.10 -14.69 6.80
CA GLY A 63 16.20 -16.01 6.19
C GLY A 63 15.17 -16.25 5.06
N MET A 64 13.95 -15.69 5.16
CA MET A 64 12.99 -15.72 4.04
C MET A 64 13.47 -14.89 2.84
N LEU A 65 14.04 -13.71 3.08
CA LEU A 65 14.60 -12.85 2.01
C LEU A 65 15.80 -13.53 1.34
N ASP A 66 16.69 -14.12 2.10
CA ASP A 66 17.86 -14.86 1.60
C ASP A 66 17.43 -16.06 0.74
N GLY A 67 16.37 -16.77 1.16
CA GLY A 67 15.81 -17.88 0.36
C GLY A 67 15.21 -17.42 -0.98
N ILE A 68 14.56 -16.27 -1.00
CA ILE A 68 14.01 -15.66 -2.24
C ILE A 68 15.18 -15.24 -3.16
N GLU A 69 16.22 -14.61 -2.62
CA GLU A 69 17.40 -14.20 -3.36
C GLU A 69 18.17 -15.40 -3.92
N ALA A 70 18.37 -16.45 -3.11
CA ALA A 70 19.05 -17.68 -3.52
C ALA A 70 18.35 -18.39 -4.70
N ASN A 71 17.05 -18.21 -4.83
CA ASN A 71 16.26 -18.68 -5.97
C ASN A 71 16.28 -17.70 -7.16
N ASN A 72 17.07 -16.63 -7.13
CA ASN A 72 17.17 -15.58 -8.14
C ASN A 72 15.84 -14.82 -8.39
N LEU A 73 14.89 -14.86 -7.45
CA LEU A 73 13.58 -14.22 -7.61
C LEU A 73 13.64 -12.70 -7.48
N PHE A 74 14.68 -12.13 -6.88
CA PHE A 74 14.88 -10.66 -6.88
C PHE A 74 15.04 -10.11 -8.30
N GLY A 75 15.76 -10.82 -9.19
CA GLY A 75 15.88 -10.44 -10.59
C GLY A 75 14.58 -10.51 -11.39
N LEU A 76 13.58 -11.25 -10.93
CA LEU A 76 12.25 -11.38 -11.53
C LEU A 76 11.19 -10.48 -10.87
N THR A 77 11.51 -9.82 -9.75
CA THR A 77 10.56 -8.98 -9.01
C THR A 77 10.28 -7.67 -9.76
N ASP A 78 9.04 -7.45 -10.19
CA ASP A 78 8.61 -6.23 -10.89
C ASP A 78 8.02 -5.19 -9.95
N LEU A 79 7.56 -5.61 -8.77
CA LEU A 79 6.93 -4.76 -7.75
C LEU A 79 7.46 -5.14 -6.37
N VAL A 80 7.85 -4.15 -5.58
CA VAL A 80 8.03 -4.32 -4.13
C VAL A 80 7.00 -3.45 -3.43
N VAL A 81 6.27 -4.04 -2.48
CA VAL A 81 5.32 -3.31 -1.63
C VAL A 81 5.73 -3.49 -0.19
N THR A 82 5.93 -2.41 0.53
CA THR A 82 6.08 -2.45 1.99
C THR A 82 4.78 -2.03 2.67
N GLY A 83 4.55 -2.51 3.89
CA GLY A 83 3.42 -2.12 4.72
C GLY A 83 3.83 -2.08 6.19
N TYR A 84 3.07 -2.76 7.06
CA TYR A 84 3.33 -2.78 8.49
C TYR A 84 4.64 -3.50 8.86
N PHE A 85 5.43 -2.88 9.75
CA PHE A 85 6.62 -3.47 10.38
C PHE A 85 6.50 -3.48 11.90
N ALA A 86 7.00 -4.54 12.52
CA ALA A 86 6.96 -4.73 13.97
C ALA A 86 8.24 -4.25 14.69
N SER A 87 9.36 -4.10 13.96
CA SER A 87 10.63 -3.68 14.55
C SER A 87 11.49 -2.85 13.57
N VAL A 88 12.46 -2.13 14.14
CA VAL A 88 13.46 -1.34 13.40
C VAL A 88 14.34 -2.23 12.53
N GLU A 89 14.68 -3.42 13.02
CA GLU A 89 15.52 -4.40 12.33
C GLU A 89 14.83 -4.88 11.05
N GLN A 90 13.53 -5.19 11.11
CA GLN A 90 12.74 -5.55 9.92
C GLN A 90 12.69 -4.40 8.89
N VAL A 91 12.54 -3.14 9.32
CA VAL A 91 12.58 -1.98 8.43
C VAL A 91 13.94 -1.87 7.73
N ARG A 92 15.04 -2.05 8.47
CA ARG A 92 16.40 -2.02 7.90
C ARG A 92 16.64 -3.19 6.92
N ALA A 93 16.18 -4.39 7.26
CA ALA A 93 16.26 -5.55 6.38
C ALA A 93 15.44 -5.35 5.10
N ALA A 94 14.23 -4.78 5.21
CA ALA A 94 13.42 -4.39 4.05
C ALA A 94 14.15 -3.38 3.14
N GLY A 95 14.82 -2.38 3.73
CA GLY A 95 15.64 -1.43 2.97
C GLY A 95 16.76 -2.12 2.20
N ARG A 96 17.48 -3.07 2.82
CA ARG A 96 18.51 -3.87 2.12
C ARG A 96 17.93 -4.75 1.01
N ALA A 97 16.78 -5.38 1.25
CA ALA A 97 16.10 -6.19 0.25
C ALA A 97 15.66 -5.36 -0.97
N ILE A 98 15.15 -4.13 -0.77
CA ILE A 98 14.83 -3.21 -1.86
C ILE A 98 16.09 -2.87 -2.68
N ASP A 99 17.20 -2.57 -2.01
CA ASP A 99 18.47 -2.27 -2.67
C ASP A 99 18.98 -3.50 -3.46
N ALA A 100 18.88 -4.71 -2.89
CA ALA A 100 19.24 -5.97 -3.54
C ALA A 100 18.35 -6.28 -4.76
N VAL A 101 17.02 -6.10 -4.66
CA VAL A 101 16.10 -6.24 -5.80
C VAL A 101 16.45 -5.28 -6.94
N ARG A 102 16.83 -4.04 -6.62
CA ARG A 102 17.25 -3.06 -7.63
C ARG A 102 18.59 -3.40 -8.28
N ALA A 103 19.50 -4.01 -7.54
CA ALA A 103 20.83 -4.40 -8.01
C ALA A 103 20.84 -5.77 -8.71
N ALA A 104 19.82 -6.59 -8.50
CA ALA A 104 19.77 -7.94 -9.05
C ALA A 104 19.84 -7.96 -10.59
N PRO A 105 20.62 -8.88 -11.19
CA PRO A 105 20.66 -9.05 -12.64
C PRO A 105 19.24 -9.32 -13.19
N ARG A 106 18.91 -8.64 -14.28
CA ARG A 106 17.60 -8.78 -14.95
C ARG A 106 17.81 -9.05 -16.43
N ASP A 107 16.99 -9.90 -17.01
CA ASP A 107 17.02 -10.16 -18.45
C ASP A 107 16.70 -8.89 -19.25
N ALA A 108 17.27 -8.80 -20.44
CA ALA A 108 17.05 -7.68 -21.36
C ALA A 108 15.55 -7.57 -21.70
N GLY A 109 14.98 -6.40 -21.45
CA GLY A 109 13.56 -6.12 -21.69
C GLY A 109 12.67 -6.25 -20.48
N LEU A 110 13.14 -6.76 -19.34
CA LEU A 110 12.40 -6.68 -18.09
C LEU A 110 12.39 -5.22 -17.56
N ARG A 111 11.25 -4.83 -16.97
CA ARG A 111 11.10 -3.50 -16.36
C ARG A 111 11.99 -3.38 -15.12
N LYS A 112 12.39 -2.16 -14.80
CA LYS A 112 12.95 -1.88 -13.48
C LYS A 112 11.89 -2.16 -12.41
N PRO A 113 12.27 -2.71 -11.24
CA PRO A 113 11.31 -2.94 -10.17
C PRO A 113 10.70 -1.62 -9.71
N TYR A 114 9.39 -1.61 -9.51
CA TYR A 114 8.65 -0.47 -8.99
C TYR A 114 8.49 -0.61 -7.48
N ILE A 115 9.01 0.34 -6.73
CA ILE A 115 9.04 0.27 -5.26
C ILE A 115 7.94 1.15 -4.70
N VAL A 116 6.96 0.53 -4.06
CA VAL A 116 5.84 1.20 -3.39
C VAL A 116 6.01 1.06 -1.89
N VAL A 117 6.14 2.19 -1.21
CA VAL A 117 6.26 2.24 0.24
C VAL A 117 4.96 2.79 0.82
N ASP A 118 4.21 1.89 1.45
CA ASP A 118 3.11 2.27 2.34
C ASP A 118 3.69 2.45 3.74
N PRO A 119 3.80 3.71 4.22
CA PRO A 119 4.45 4.00 5.48
C PRO A 119 3.49 3.79 6.65
N VAL A 120 3.02 2.55 6.84
CA VAL A 120 2.04 2.21 7.88
C VAL A 120 2.57 2.56 9.26
N MET A 121 2.17 3.71 9.79
CA MET A 121 2.60 4.21 11.09
C MET A 121 1.42 4.47 12.03
N GLY A 122 0.29 4.93 11.51
CA GLY A 122 -0.84 5.35 12.35
C GLY A 122 -1.95 6.06 11.58
N ASP A 123 -2.92 6.58 12.31
CA ASP A 123 -4.00 7.42 11.76
C ASP A 123 -4.43 8.56 12.69
N ALA A 124 -5.25 9.48 12.18
CA ALA A 124 -5.73 10.66 12.91
C ALA A 124 -6.59 10.32 14.14
N GLY A 125 -7.20 9.13 14.19
CA GLY A 125 -8.09 8.73 15.29
C GLY A 125 -7.36 8.02 16.43
N LYS A 126 -6.25 7.35 16.12
CA LYS A 126 -5.54 6.46 17.07
C LYS A 126 -4.11 6.88 17.35
N GLY A 127 -3.52 7.77 16.53
CA GLY A 127 -2.10 8.08 16.60
C GLY A 127 -1.23 6.93 16.04
N LEU A 128 -0.05 6.74 16.59
CA LEU A 128 0.87 5.68 16.16
C LEU A 128 0.34 4.27 16.49
N TYR A 129 0.42 3.37 15.53
CA TYR A 129 0.22 1.91 15.70
C TYR A 129 1.52 1.19 16.00
N VAL A 130 2.64 1.77 15.56
CA VAL A 130 3.99 1.23 15.72
C VAL A 130 4.74 2.01 16.81
N ALA A 131 5.81 1.42 17.33
CA ALA A 131 6.70 2.14 18.24
C ALA A 131 7.33 3.37 17.54
N PRO A 132 7.57 4.47 18.25
CA PRO A 132 8.12 5.70 17.67
C PRO A 132 9.41 5.49 16.88
N GLU A 133 10.30 4.60 17.35
CA GLU A 133 11.54 4.24 16.67
C GLU A 133 11.33 3.48 15.37
N VAL A 134 10.25 2.69 15.26
CA VAL A 134 9.86 2.04 14.00
C VAL A 134 9.35 3.06 13.00
N ALA A 135 8.51 4.01 13.44
CA ALA A 135 8.03 5.10 12.59
C ALA A 135 9.20 5.95 12.07
N GLN A 136 10.19 6.25 12.92
CA GLN A 136 11.40 6.98 12.52
C GLN A 136 12.22 6.16 11.52
N ALA A 137 12.42 4.86 11.76
CA ALA A 137 13.14 3.99 10.83
C ALA A 137 12.47 3.90 9.46
N ILE A 138 11.12 3.83 9.38
CA ILE A 138 10.38 3.86 8.12
C ILE A 138 10.71 5.16 7.35
N GLN A 139 10.68 6.30 8.04
CA GLN A 139 11.01 7.59 7.43
C GLN A 139 12.45 7.64 6.90
N ASP A 140 13.42 7.21 7.70
CA ASP A 140 14.84 7.34 7.41
C ASP A 140 15.33 6.33 6.36
N VAL A 141 14.74 5.11 6.36
CA VAL A 141 15.23 4.01 5.54
C VAL A 141 14.40 3.81 4.28
N LEU A 142 13.06 3.80 4.37
CA LEU A 142 12.21 3.37 3.26
C LEU A 142 11.75 4.53 2.38
N VAL A 143 11.45 5.70 2.97
CA VAL A 143 10.91 6.84 2.21
C VAL A 143 11.83 7.24 1.06
N SER A 144 13.15 7.28 1.26
CA SER A 144 14.11 7.63 0.22
C SER A 144 14.20 6.59 -0.92
N ARG A 145 13.77 5.37 -0.67
CA ARG A 145 13.80 4.24 -1.61
C ARG A 145 12.52 4.08 -2.43
N ALA A 146 11.45 4.82 -2.12
CA ALA A 146 10.19 4.69 -2.81
C ALA A 146 10.20 5.32 -4.21
N ASP A 147 9.58 4.65 -5.18
CA ASP A 147 9.15 5.24 -6.46
C ASP A 147 7.73 5.82 -6.32
N LEU A 148 6.96 5.29 -5.36
CA LEU A 148 5.66 5.80 -4.94
C LEU A 148 5.53 5.66 -3.42
N LEU A 149 5.05 6.72 -2.74
CA LEU A 149 4.60 6.67 -1.35
C LEU A 149 3.07 6.61 -1.29
N THR A 150 2.51 5.84 -0.35
CA THR A 150 1.05 5.72 -0.20
C THR A 150 0.55 6.03 1.22
N PRO A 151 0.96 7.16 1.82
CA PRO A 151 0.53 7.51 3.16
C PRO A 151 -0.96 7.88 3.21
N ASN A 152 -1.58 7.75 4.38
CA ASN A 152 -2.78 8.52 4.68
C ASN A 152 -2.43 10.00 4.99
N ALA A 153 -3.44 10.88 5.08
CA ALA A 153 -3.21 12.30 5.30
C ALA A 153 -2.46 12.61 6.63
N TRP A 154 -2.69 11.81 7.68
CA TRP A 154 -2.01 11.94 8.96
C TRP A 154 -0.53 11.53 8.87
N GLU A 155 -0.24 10.43 8.19
CA GLU A 155 1.12 9.97 7.92
C GLU A 155 1.89 10.96 7.04
N LEU A 156 1.24 11.46 5.99
CA LEU A 156 1.85 12.48 5.13
C LEU A 156 2.19 13.75 5.91
N GLN A 157 1.30 14.21 6.80
CA GLN A 157 1.57 15.36 7.66
C GLN A 157 2.79 15.10 8.55
N ARG A 158 2.91 13.90 9.10
CA ARG A 158 4.07 13.51 9.92
C ARG A 158 5.37 13.48 9.10
N LEU A 159 5.34 12.88 7.90
CA LEU A 159 6.51 12.75 7.04
C LEU A 159 6.99 14.08 6.45
N SER A 160 6.07 14.96 6.07
CA SER A 160 6.38 16.22 5.40
C SER A 160 6.53 17.41 6.35
N GLY A 161 6.02 17.30 7.58
CA GLY A 161 5.90 18.42 8.51
C GLY A 161 4.84 19.48 8.13
N ALA A 162 4.03 19.23 7.07
CA ALA A 162 3.06 20.16 6.52
C ALA A 162 1.63 19.61 6.63
N ASP A 163 0.64 20.52 6.67
CA ASP A 163 -0.78 20.12 6.66
C ASP A 163 -1.15 19.35 5.38
N ALA A 164 -1.93 18.27 5.54
CA ALA A 164 -2.38 17.42 4.45
C ALA A 164 -3.90 17.09 4.53
N ARG A 165 -4.67 17.84 5.32
CA ARG A 165 -6.07 17.51 5.62
C ARG A 165 -7.02 17.76 4.46
N ASP A 166 -6.81 18.80 3.66
CA ASP A 166 -7.60 19.11 2.47
C ASP A 166 -6.82 18.79 1.19
N PRO A 167 -7.48 18.69 0.00
CA PRO A 167 -6.83 18.28 -1.24
C PRO A 167 -5.64 19.15 -1.64
N MET A 168 -5.73 20.48 -1.51
CA MET A 168 -4.63 21.37 -1.91
C MET A 168 -3.48 21.36 -0.89
N ALA A 169 -3.79 21.21 0.40
CA ALA A 169 -2.79 20.99 1.43
C ALA A 169 -2.06 19.66 1.20
N ALA A 170 -2.79 18.59 0.89
CA ALA A 170 -2.22 17.28 0.56
C ALA A 170 -1.29 17.35 -0.67
N VAL A 171 -1.66 18.09 -1.72
CA VAL A 171 -0.78 18.32 -2.90
C VAL A 171 0.52 19.01 -2.50
N ARG A 172 0.43 20.09 -1.69
CA ARG A 172 1.63 20.80 -1.23
C ARG A 172 2.54 19.90 -0.39
N ALA A 173 1.97 19.21 0.59
CA ALA A 173 2.69 18.28 1.45
C ALA A 173 3.34 17.11 0.64
N ALA A 174 2.61 16.53 -0.31
CA ALA A 174 3.10 15.48 -1.18
C ALA A 174 4.31 15.94 -2.02
N ARG A 175 4.27 17.16 -2.57
CA ARG A 175 5.38 17.72 -3.35
C ARG A 175 6.66 17.93 -2.54
N LEU A 176 6.55 18.17 -1.23
CA LEU A 176 7.71 18.23 -0.32
C LEU A 176 8.44 16.89 -0.22
N MET A 177 7.76 15.77 -0.48
CA MET A 177 8.39 14.44 -0.47
C MET A 177 9.35 14.22 -1.65
N GLY A 178 9.29 15.07 -2.68
CA GLY A 178 10.18 15.01 -3.85
C GLY A 178 9.97 13.81 -4.78
N ARG A 179 8.88 13.06 -4.61
CA ARG A 179 8.51 11.85 -5.35
C ARG A 179 7.00 11.73 -5.50
N PRO A 180 6.48 10.84 -6.37
CA PRO A 180 5.05 10.56 -6.47
C PRO A 180 4.46 10.11 -5.14
N VAL A 181 3.31 10.64 -4.77
CA VAL A 181 2.58 10.29 -3.54
C VAL A 181 1.11 10.06 -3.86
N LEU A 182 0.56 8.98 -3.32
CA LEU A 182 -0.87 8.68 -3.31
C LEU A 182 -1.37 8.85 -1.87
N VAL A 183 -2.10 9.92 -1.60
CA VAL A 183 -2.54 10.27 -0.24
C VAL A 183 -3.99 9.84 -0.04
N SER A 184 -4.23 8.96 0.91
CA SER A 184 -5.58 8.56 1.29
C SER A 184 -6.13 9.38 2.46
N SER A 185 -7.43 9.24 2.74
CA SER A 185 -8.12 9.88 3.86
C SER A 185 -8.12 11.41 3.85
N VAL A 186 -8.05 12.03 2.66
CA VAL A 186 -8.11 13.48 2.48
C VAL A 186 -9.56 13.95 2.59
N GLN A 187 -9.82 14.93 3.46
CA GLN A 187 -11.17 15.44 3.68
C GLN A 187 -11.57 16.43 2.56
N ARG A 188 -12.81 16.31 2.05
CA ARG A 188 -13.39 17.26 1.10
C ARG A 188 -14.84 17.55 1.45
N GLY A 189 -15.06 18.40 2.42
CA GLY A 189 -16.42 18.67 2.94
C GLY A 189 -17.03 17.40 3.54
N ALA A 190 -18.16 16.94 2.98
CA ALA A 190 -18.82 15.71 3.39
C ALA A 190 -18.25 14.44 2.70
N GLU A 191 -17.39 14.62 1.69
CA GLU A 191 -16.74 13.53 0.96
C GLU A 191 -15.35 13.21 1.55
N ILE A 192 -14.84 12.05 1.19
CA ILE A 192 -13.45 11.66 1.41
C ILE A 192 -12.77 11.46 0.07
N GLY A 193 -11.48 11.75 -0.01
CA GLY A 193 -10.73 11.65 -1.25
C GLY A 193 -9.40 10.93 -1.12
N VAL A 194 -8.91 10.53 -2.28
CA VAL A 194 -7.54 10.08 -2.51
C VAL A 194 -6.90 11.07 -3.47
N VAL A 195 -5.74 11.61 -3.10
CA VAL A 195 -4.97 12.55 -3.92
C VAL A 195 -3.73 11.85 -4.45
N PHE A 196 -3.56 11.83 -5.77
CA PHE A 196 -2.24 11.57 -6.38
C PHE A 196 -1.57 12.90 -6.67
N ALA A 197 -0.31 13.04 -6.33
CA ALA A 197 0.50 14.20 -6.68
C ALA A 197 1.95 13.82 -6.99
N ASP A 198 2.47 14.40 -8.07
CA ASP A 198 3.88 14.42 -8.39
C ASP A 198 4.35 15.85 -8.74
N ARG A 199 5.54 15.98 -9.36
CA ARG A 199 6.09 17.27 -9.77
C ARG A 199 5.33 17.92 -10.94
N ARG A 200 4.57 17.13 -11.73
CA ARG A 200 3.95 17.55 -12.99
C ARG A 200 2.45 17.74 -12.88
N GLU A 201 1.79 16.86 -12.13
CA GLU A 201 0.34 16.83 -12.06
C GLU A 201 -0.15 16.43 -10.67
N ALA A 202 -1.39 16.80 -10.39
CA ALA A 202 -2.10 16.33 -9.21
C ALA A 202 -3.57 16.06 -9.55
N TRP A 203 -4.08 14.94 -9.02
CA TRP A 203 -5.42 14.45 -9.25
C TRP A 203 -6.10 14.08 -7.94
N LEU A 204 -7.38 14.34 -7.84
CA LEU A 204 -8.24 13.92 -6.74
C LEU A 204 -9.27 12.92 -7.26
N ALA A 205 -9.42 11.81 -6.55
CA ALA A 205 -10.58 10.93 -6.63
C ALA A 205 -11.43 11.12 -5.37
N ALA A 206 -12.63 11.66 -5.50
CA ALA A 206 -13.54 11.92 -4.40
C ALA A 206 -14.76 11.00 -4.46
N HIS A 207 -15.20 10.53 -3.30
CA HIS A 207 -16.38 9.69 -3.14
C HIS A 207 -17.06 9.93 -1.78
N GLN A 208 -18.30 9.47 -1.64
CA GLN A 208 -18.99 9.56 -0.36
C GLN A 208 -18.28 8.72 0.69
N LYS A 209 -18.17 9.26 1.90
CA LYS A 209 -17.60 8.54 3.03
C LYS A 209 -18.58 7.44 3.46
N ALA A 210 -18.14 6.19 3.41
CA ALA A 210 -18.92 5.06 3.93
C ALA A 210 -18.77 4.95 5.44
N GLU A 211 -19.80 4.42 6.08
CA GLU A 211 -19.77 4.08 7.50
C GLU A 211 -19.38 2.60 7.69
N ASN A 212 -18.82 2.27 8.86
CA ASN A 212 -18.46 0.89 9.24
C ASN A 212 -17.57 0.18 8.21
N VAL A 213 -16.58 0.88 7.70
CA VAL A 213 -15.64 0.37 6.69
C VAL A 213 -14.71 -0.66 7.35
N PRO A 214 -14.56 -1.88 6.79
CA PRO A 214 -13.58 -2.85 7.27
C PRO A 214 -12.13 -2.31 7.21
N SER A 215 -11.27 -2.84 8.07
CA SER A 215 -9.83 -2.56 8.01
C SER A 215 -9.20 -3.06 6.70
N GLY A 216 -8.01 -2.51 6.31
CA GLY A 216 -7.27 -2.97 5.13
C GLY A 216 -7.55 -2.17 3.85
N THR A 217 -8.34 -1.09 3.92
CA THR A 217 -8.62 -0.23 2.76
C THR A 217 -7.38 0.47 2.22
N GLY A 218 -6.44 0.86 3.09
CA GLY A 218 -5.14 1.43 2.70
C GLY A 218 -4.29 0.40 1.95
N ASP A 219 -4.15 -0.81 2.53
CA ASP A 219 -3.43 -1.92 1.91
C ASP A 219 -3.98 -2.25 0.51
N LEU A 220 -5.32 -2.30 0.41
CA LEU A 220 -5.99 -2.57 -0.85
C LEU A 220 -5.75 -1.45 -1.87
N LEU A 221 -5.96 -0.18 -1.49
CA LEU A 221 -5.76 0.99 -2.35
C LEU A 221 -4.32 1.03 -2.92
N THR A 222 -3.33 0.80 -2.05
CA THR A 222 -1.90 0.78 -2.40
C THR A 222 -1.64 -0.17 -3.56
N VAL A 223 -2.09 -1.41 -3.47
CA VAL A 223 -1.80 -2.41 -4.51
C VAL A 223 -2.68 -2.28 -5.75
N LEU A 224 -3.91 -1.77 -5.63
CA LEU A 224 -4.75 -1.46 -6.79
C LEU A 224 -4.11 -0.37 -7.66
N PHE A 225 -3.59 0.68 -7.02
CA PHE A 225 -2.90 1.75 -7.76
C PHE A 225 -1.56 1.26 -8.32
N ALA A 226 -0.77 0.52 -7.52
CA ALA A 226 0.49 -0.07 -7.98
C ALA A 226 0.30 -0.97 -9.21
N ALA A 227 -0.71 -1.82 -9.20
CA ALA A 227 -1.04 -2.69 -10.34
C ALA A 227 -1.39 -1.87 -11.59
N ALA A 228 -2.15 -0.79 -11.47
CA ALA A 228 -2.46 0.11 -12.58
C ALA A 228 -1.19 0.77 -13.15
N MET A 229 -0.24 1.18 -12.31
CA MET A 229 1.04 1.74 -12.76
C MET A 229 1.90 0.69 -13.46
N LEU A 230 1.94 -0.55 -12.97
CA LEU A 230 2.62 -1.66 -13.66
C LEU A 230 2.01 -1.97 -15.03
N GLU A 231 0.70 -1.81 -15.20
CA GLU A 231 0.02 -1.95 -16.49
C GLU A 231 0.33 -0.78 -17.46
N GLY A 232 1.08 0.24 -17.01
CA GLY A 232 1.44 1.42 -17.79
C GLY A 232 0.31 2.43 -17.94
N GLN A 233 -0.67 2.43 -17.04
CA GLN A 233 -1.76 3.40 -17.03
C GLN A 233 -1.27 4.79 -16.62
N THR A 234 -2.00 5.85 -17.06
CA THR A 234 -1.76 7.20 -16.56
C THR A 234 -2.18 7.31 -15.09
N PRO A 235 -1.56 8.21 -14.30
CA PRO A 235 -1.93 8.38 -12.89
C PRO A 235 -3.41 8.66 -12.67
N SER A 236 -4.04 9.49 -13.52
CA SER A 236 -5.47 9.80 -13.42
C SER A 236 -6.36 8.58 -13.65
N PHE A 237 -6.04 7.75 -14.64
CA PHE A 237 -6.79 6.53 -14.93
C PHE A 237 -6.53 5.45 -13.86
N GLY A 238 -5.27 5.30 -13.43
CA GLY A 238 -4.91 4.41 -12.33
C GLY A 238 -5.63 4.78 -11.03
N LEU A 239 -5.72 6.08 -10.73
CA LEU A 239 -6.45 6.60 -9.57
C LEU A 239 -7.95 6.28 -9.66
N ALA A 240 -8.57 6.51 -10.82
CA ALA A 240 -9.99 6.20 -11.04
C ALA A 240 -10.30 4.71 -10.81
N ARG A 241 -9.44 3.82 -11.32
CA ARG A 241 -9.59 2.37 -11.16
C ARG A 241 -9.33 1.92 -9.72
N ALA A 242 -8.28 2.40 -9.10
CA ALA A 242 -7.90 1.99 -7.75
C ALA A 242 -8.97 2.41 -6.72
N VAL A 243 -9.41 3.67 -6.78
CA VAL A 243 -10.46 4.16 -5.89
C VAL A 243 -11.83 3.53 -6.25
N GLY A 244 -12.11 3.31 -7.53
CA GLY A 244 -13.30 2.60 -7.99
C GLY A 244 -13.36 1.19 -7.43
N GLY A 245 -12.30 0.39 -7.57
CA GLY A 245 -12.21 -0.96 -7.03
C GLY A 245 -12.32 -1.01 -5.51
N LEU A 246 -11.72 -0.03 -4.81
CA LEU A 246 -11.86 0.12 -3.38
C LEU A 246 -13.31 0.38 -2.96
N VAL A 247 -13.98 1.34 -3.59
CA VAL A 247 -15.38 1.72 -3.29
C VAL A 247 -16.32 0.54 -3.55
N GLU A 248 -16.16 -0.18 -4.66
CA GLU A 248 -16.93 -1.40 -4.95
C GLU A 248 -16.72 -2.49 -3.91
N THR A 249 -15.48 -2.65 -3.43
CA THR A 249 -15.16 -3.65 -2.38
C THR A 249 -15.79 -3.27 -1.04
N VAL A 250 -15.74 -2.00 -0.67
CA VAL A 250 -16.39 -1.49 0.56
C VAL A 250 -17.91 -1.59 0.46
N ALA A 251 -18.50 -1.24 -0.67
CA ALA A 251 -19.95 -1.38 -0.91
C ALA A 251 -20.40 -2.84 -0.82
N ALA A 252 -19.62 -3.77 -1.38
CA ALA A 252 -19.89 -5.21 -1.27
C ALA A 252 -19.80 -5.70 0.18
N ALA A 253 -18.82 -5.21 0.97
CA ALA A 253 -18.72 -5.53 2.39
C ALA A 253 -20.00 -5.13 3.14
N GLY A 254 -20.49 -3.91 2.92
CA GLY A 254 -21.75 -3.45 3.51
C GLY A 254 -22.96 -4.27 3.06
N MET A 255 -23.09 -4.54 1.77
CA MET A 255 -24.19 -5.32 1.20
C MET A 255 -24.23 -6.77 1.74
N TRP A 256 -23.09 -7.40 1.89
CA TRP A 256 -22.96 -8.79 2.35
C TRP A 256 -22.80 -8.90 3.86
N GLN A 257 -22.84 -7.77 4.57
CA GLN A 257 -22.56 -7.71 6.02
C GLN A 257 -21.25 -8.41 6.39
N SER A 258 -20.26 -8.29 5.52
CA SER A 258 -18.95 -8.89 5.74
C SER A 258 -18.14 -8.05 6.73
N PRO A 259 -17.58 -8.66 7.79
CA PRO A 259 -16.71 -7.94 8.71
C PRO A 259 -15.35 -7.59 8.10
N GLU A 260 -14.99 -8.20 6.97
CA GLU A 260 -13.73 -8.06 6.25
C GLU A 260 -13.98 -7.62 4.81
N LEU A 261 -12.95 -7.08 4.15
CA LEU A 261 -13.02 -6.73 2.73
C LEU A 261 -13.20 -8.00 1.87
N PRO A 262 -14.30 -8.15 1.11
CA PRO A 262 -14.57 -9.35 0.32
C PRO A 262 -13.82 -9.34 -1.02
N ILE A 263 -12.50 -9.18 -0.99
CA ILE A 263 -11.62 -9.00 -2.16
C ILE A 263 -11.83 -10.10 -3.21
N VAL A 264 -11.94 -11.35 -2.77
CA VAL A 264 -12.17 -12.50 -3.67
C VAL A 264 -13.58 -12.46 -4.25
N GLY A 265 -14.58 -12.13 -3.42
CA GLY A 265 -15.99 -12.09 -3.83
C GLY A 265 -16.31 -10.99 -4.84
N VAL A 266 -15.64 -9.84 -4.75
CA VAL A 266 -15.77 -8.74 -5.74
C VAL A 266 -15.18 -9.14 -7.10
N GLY A 267 -14.15 -9.99 -7.11
CA GLY A 267 -13.56 -10.55 -8.32
C GLY A 267 -13.11 -9.47 -9.31
N ALA A 268 -13.51 -9.61 -10.57
CA ALA A 268 -13.05 -8.69 -11.64
C ALA A 268 -13.50 -7.24 -11.46
N LYS A 269 -14.54 -6.95 -10.68
CA LYS A 269 -15.01 -5.57 -10.43
C LYS A 269 -13.95 -4.71 -9.72
N ILE A 270 -13.06 -5.33 -8.95
CA ILE A 270 -11.96 -4.63 -8.26
C ILE A 270 -11.02 -3.87 -9.22
N LYS A 271 -11.06 -4.19 -10.51
CA LYS A 271 -10.23 -3.56 -11.56
C LYS A 271 -10.91 -2.38 -12.25
N ASN A 272 -12.15 -2.10 -11.94
CA ASN A 272 -12.96 -1.14 -12.68
C ASN A 272 -13.03 0.20 -11.97
N ALA A 273 -13.07 1.29 -12.74
CA ALA A 273 -13.50 2.57 -12.22
C ALA A 273 -14.99 2.49 -11.82
N SER A 274 -15.36 3.21 -10.78
CA SER A 274 -16.76 3.31 -10.34
C SER A 274 -17.37 4.65 -10.77
N PRO A 275 -18.62 4.70 -11.25
CA PRO A 275 -19.30 5.94 -11.60
C PRO A 275 -19.56 6.84 -10.38
N THR A 276 -19.46 6.30 -9.17
CA THR A 276 -19.62 7.07 -7.93
C THR A 276 -18.34 7.79 -7.50
N VAL A 277 -17.22 7.56 -8.19
CA VAL A 277 -15.94 8.22 -7.95
C VAL A 277 -15.75 9.35 -8.95
N ARG A 278 -15.64 10.58 -8.43
CA ARG A 278 -15.38 11.76 -9.24
C ARG A 278 -13.89 12.04 -9.33
N ILE A 279 -13.37 12.12 -10.54
CA ILE A 279 -11.95 12.46 -10.80
C ILE A 279 -11.85 13.93 -11.19
N GLU A 280 -10.94 14.63 -10.54
CA GLU A 280 -10.69 16.06 -10.74
C GLU A 280 -9.18 16.32 -10.80
N ARG A 281 -8.76 17.12 -11.78
CA ARG A 281 -7.40 17.62 -11.85
C ARG A 281 -7.24 18.80 -10.89
N LEU A 282 -6.24 18.75 -10.01
CA LEU A 282 -5.96 19.80 -9.03
C LEU A 282 -4.83 20.75 -9.49
N ALA A 283 -3.85 20.22 -10.22
CA ALA A 283 -2.71 20.98 -10.74
C ALA A 283 -2.00 20.22 -11.87
#